data_b5b8c708eaeae04d0fdb76faf0c18bcd
#
_entry.id   b5b8c708eaeae04d0fdb76faf0c18bcd
#
_cell.length_a   1.000
_cell.length_b   1.000
_cell.length_c   1.000
_cell.angle_alpha   90.00
_cell.angle_beta   90.00
_cell.angle_gamma   90.00
#
_symmetry.space_group_name_H-M   'P 1'
#
loop_
_entity.id
_entity.type
_entity.pdbx_description
1 polymer ?
#
loop_
_entity_poly.entity_id
_entity_poly.type
_entity_poly.pdbx_seq_one_letter_code
_entity_poly.pdbx_strand_id
1 'polypeptide(L)'
;MASAPRDLGDLARRIVTCRRCPRLVKHREAVAAVPPPRYRGQHYWARPLPGFGDPKARVLLVGLAPAAHGGNRTGRMFTGDRSGDWLFRALHEAGLANQPTSTHPGDGLQLTGAYITATLRCAPPANKPRPVEMERCQPYLLEELALLTKVRVVVALGKIGWDAYLRARRATGQAVPRPLPRFGHAARASMPDGVVLLGSFHPSQQNTFTGKLTRPMLKAVFVLASRLATRSGRDGSRGRPPR
;
A
#
# COMPACT_ATOMS: atom_id res chain seq x y z
N MET A 1 -15.93 -3.12 -23.01
CA MET A 1 -15.35 -2.64 -21.71
C MET A 1 -15.48 -3.76 -20.70
N ALA A 2 -14.43 -4.08 -19.93
CA ALA A 2 -14.57 -5.09 -18.87
C ALA A 2 -15.51 -4.53 -17.77
N SER A 3 -16.43 -5.36 -17.25
CA SER A 3 -17.32 -4.97 -16.16
C SER A 3 -16.54 -4.56 -14.91
N ALA A 4 -17.12 -3.69 -14.06
CA ALA A 4 -16.53 -3.34 -12.77
C ALA A 4 -16.36 -4.61 -11.91
N PRO A 5 -15.28 -4.72 -11.10
CA PRO A 5 -15.10 -5.86 -10.21
C PRO A 5 -16.16 -5.85 -9.12
N ARG A 6 -16.68 -7.04 -8.77
CA ARG A 6 -17.71 -7.20 -7.74
C ARG A 6 -17.12 -7.14 -6.33
N ASP A 7 -15.88 -7.57 -6.17
CA ASP A 7 -15.15 -7.62 -4.92
C ASP A 7 -13.63 -7.57 -5.14
N LEU A 8 -12.86 -7.51 -4.05
CA LEU A 8 -11.38 -7.48 -4.10
C LEU A 8 -10.78 -8.77 -4.69
N GLY A 9 -11.45 -9.91 -4.57
CA GLY A 9 -11.00 -11.18 -5.17
C GLY A 9 -11.14 -11.16 -6.70
N ASP A 10 -12.26 -10.62 -7.20
CA ASP A 10 -12.48 -10.42 -8.63
C ASP A 10 -11.44 -9.46 -9.22
N LEU A 11 -11.20 -8.34 -8.52
CA LEU A 11 -10.17 -7.38 -8.89
C LEU A 11 -8.77 -8.04 -8.88
N ALA A 12 -8.45 -8.86 -7.89
CA ALA A 12 -7.17 -9.57 -7.80
C ALA A 12 -6.96 -10.50 -9.01
N ARG A 13 -7.99 -11.26 -9.43
CA ARG A 13 -7.94 -12.10 -10.64
C ARG A 13 -7.61 -11.29 -11.90
N ARG A 14 -8.21 -10.11 -12.06
CA ARG A 14 -7.94 -9.19 -13.19
C ARG A 14 -6.53 -8.60 -13.13
N ILE A 15 -6.04 -8.26 -11.94
CA ILE A 15 -4.69 -7.72 -11.75
C ILE A 15 -3.64 -8.73 -12.17
N VAL A 16 -3.70 -9.96 -11.71
CA VAL A 16 -2.64 -10.96 -11.93
C VAL A 16 -2.45 -11.33 -13.40
N THR A 17 -3.44 -11.12 -14.27
CA THR A 17 -3.37 -11.36 -15.72
C THR A 17 -2.93 -10.13 -16.52
N CYS A 18 -2.72 -8.97 -15.87
CA CYS A 18 -2.43 -7.73 -16.58
C CYS A 18 -1.06 -7.72 -17.28
N ARG A 19 -1.05 -7.27 -18.56
CA ARG A 19 0.16 -7.10 -19.38
C ARG A 19 0.23 -5.73 -20.08
N ARG A 20 -0.47 -4.69 -19.55
CA ARG A 20 -0.60 -3.36 -20.17
C ARG A 20 0.72 -2.59 -20.34
N CYS A 21 1.77 -2.93 -19.58
CA CYS A 21 3.04 -2.21 -19.55
C CYS A 21 4.18 -3.13 -20.03
N PRO A 22 4.52 -3.15 -21.36
CA PRO A 22 5.50 -4.11 -21.91
C PRO A 22 6.87 -4.04 -21.22
N ARG A 23 7.37 -2.83 -20.86
CA ARG A 23 8.64 -2.67 -20.13
C ARG A 23 8.61 -3.34 -18.76
N LEU A 24 7.52 -3.20 -18.01
CA LEU A 24 7.38 -3.83 -16.69
C LEU A 24 7.19 -5.34 -16.80
N VAL A 25 6.45 -5.80 -17.82
CA VAL A 25 6.31 -7.23 -18.11
C VAL A 25 7.66 -7.86 -18.40
N LYS A 26 8.41 -7.28 -19.36
CA LYS A 26 9.77 -7.75 -19.71
C LYS A 26 10.69 -7.77 -18.48
N HIS A 27 10.65 -6.71 -17.66
CA HIS A 27 11.52 -6.61 -16.49
C HIS A 27 11.20 -7.67 -15.42
N ARG A 28 9.93 -7.81 -15.02
CA ARG A 28 9.54 -8.78 -13.98
C ARG A 28 9.82 -10.22 -14.38
N GLU A 29 9.64 -10.55 -15.67
CA GLU A 29 9.91 -11.87 -16.24
C GLU A 29 11.42 -12.12 -16.37
N ALA A 30 12.21 -11.14 -16.82
CA ALA A 30 13.67 -11.24 -16.88
C ALA A 30 14.31 -11.43 -15.50
N VAL A 31 13.82 -10.70 -14.49
CA VAL A 31 14.29 -10.87 -13.09
C VAL A 31 13.99 -12.28 -12.57
N ALA A 32 12.88 -12.87 -12.97
CA ALA A 32 12.52 -14.23 -12.59
C ALA A 32 13.37 -15.29 -13.31
N ALA A 33 13.70 -15.05 -14.57
CA ALA A 33 14.52 -15.98 -15.37
C ALA A 33 15.97 -16.06 -14.91
N VAL A 34 16.53 -14.96 -14.39
CA VAL A 34 17.94 -14.89 -13.92
C VAL A 34 17.97 -14.36 -12.49
N PRO A 35 17.58 -15.17 -11.49
CA PRO A 35 17.62 -14.76 -10.09
C PRO A 35 19.07 -14.65 -9.60
N PRO A 36 19.36 -13.72 -8.67
CA PRO A 36 20.68 -13.63 -8.06
C PRO A 36 21.01 -14.90 -7.24
N PRO A 37 22.31 -15.18 -6.95
CA PRO A 37 22.74 -16.42 -6.31
C PRO A 37 21.94 -16.82 -5.07
N ARG A 38 21.62 -15.85 -4.20
CA ARG A 38 20.85 -16.07 -2.95
C ARG A 38 19.41 -16.57 -3.15
N TYR A 39 18.87 -16.46 -4.36
CA TYR A 39 17.52 -16.90 -4.71
C TYR A 39 17.51 -17.92 -5.84
N ARG A 40 18.69 -18.49 -6.19
CA ARG A 40 18.79 -19.53 -7.21
C ARG A 40 17.92 -20.73 -6.83
N GLY A 41 17.21 -21.29 -7.80
CA GLY A 41 16.27 -22.41 -7.57
C GLY A 41 14.93 -22.03 -6.98
N GLN A 42 14.71 -20.77 -6.58
CA GLN A 42 13.38 -20.34 -6.12
C GLN A 42 12.46 -20.00 -7.30
N HIS A 43 11.23 -20.47 -7.21
CA HIS A 43 10.19 -20.08 -8.16
C HIS A 43 9.75 -18.64 -7.90
N TYR A 44 9.78 -17.79 -8.92
CA TYR A 44 9.29 -16.42 -8.86
C TYR A 44 7.83 -16.35 -9.32
N TRP A 45 7.02 -15.59 -8.61
CA TRP A 45 5.64 -15.27 -9.01
C TRP A 45 5.60 -14.60 -10.40
N ALA A 46 6.46 -13.62 -10.65
CA ALA A 46 6.66 -12.92 -11.92
C ALA A 46 5.40 -12.37 -12.60
N ARG A 47 4.34 -12.15 -11.85
CA ARG A 47 3.05 -11.58 -12.31
C ARG A 47 2.75 -10.29 -11.56
N PRO A 48 1.77 -9.48 -12.01
CA PRO A 48 1.30 -8.33 -11.23
C PRO A 48 0.78 -8.78 -9.85
N LEU A 49 0.98 -7.93 -8.84
CA LEU A 49 0.53 -8.22 -7.50
C LEU A 49 -0.79 -7.50 -7.19
N PRO A 50 -1.81 -8.22 -6.72
CA PRO A 50 -2.99 -7.61 -6.12
C PRO A 50 -2.63 -6.98 -4.77
N GLY A 51 -3.56 -6.20 -4.21
CA GLY A 51 -3.48 -5.78 -2.83
C GLY A 51 -3.65 -6.98 -1.87
N PHE A 52 -3.33 -6.77 -0.60
CA PHE A 52 -3.33 -7.80 0.42
C PHE A 52 -3.84 -7.24 1.74
N GLY A 53 -4.71 -7.96 2.43
CA GLY A 53 -5.16 -7.61 3.77
C GLY A 53 -6.65 -7.83 4.03
N ASP A 54 -7.17 -7.12 5.03
CA ASP A 54 -8.55 -7.20 5.48
C ASP A 54 -9.49 -6.46 4.50
N PRO A 55 -10.49 -7.11 3.89
CA PRO A 55 -11.48 -6.45 3.03
C PRO A 55 -12.30 -5.37 3.76
N LYS A 56 -12.38 -5.43 5.07
CA LYS A 56 -13.08 -4.44 5.93
C LYS A 56 -12.09 -3.43 6.54
N ALA A 57 -10.92 -3.27 5.94
CA ALA A 57 -9.86 -2.41 6.45
C ALA A 57 -10.32 -0.98 6.72
N ARG A 58 -9.90 -0.44 7.85
CA ARG A 58 -10.02 0.97 8.21
C ARG A 58 -8.73 1.74 7.93
N VAL A 59 -7.60 1.04 7.81
CA VAL A 59 -6.29 1.59 7.47
C VAL A 59 -5.86 1.05 6.12
N LEU A 60 -5.66 1.95 5.14
CA LEU A 60 -5.13 1.60 3.82
C LEU A 60 -3.67 2.04 3.71
N LEU A 61 -2.77 1.14 3.34
CA LEU A 61 -1.38 1.45 3.04
C LEU A 61 -1.19 1.56 1.54
N VAL A 62 -0.59 2.66 1.07
CA VAL A 62 -0.32 2.88 -0.35
C VAL A 62 1.19 3.00 -0.57
N GLY A 63 1.78 1.98 -1.19
CA GLY A 63 3.19 1.93 -1.57
C GLY A 63 3.45 2.37 -3.01
N LEU A 64 4.71 2.29 -3.43
CA LEU A 64 5.12 2.55 -4.81
C LEU A 64 4.80 1.34 -5.72
N ALA A 65 5.44 0.22 -5.47
CA ALA A 65 5.45 -0.96 -6.33
C ALA A 65 6.05 -2.17 -5.58
N PRO A 66 5.83 -3.40 -6.08
CA PRO A 66 6.56 -4.57 -5.61
C PRO A 66 8.06 -4.45 -5.85
N ALA A 67 8.87 -4.93 -4.90
CA ALA A 67 10.31 -5.10 -5.10
C ALA A 67 10.60 -6.28 -6.03
N ALA A 68 11.64 -6.15 -6.86
CA ALA A 68 12.03 -7.16 -7.87
C ALA A 68 12.31 -8.55 -7.26
N HIS A 69 12.98 -8.58 -6.09
CA HIS A 69 13.32 -9.82 -5.37
C HIS A 69 12.51 -10.03 -4.07
N GLY A 70 11.55 -9.15 -3.78
CA GLY A 70 10.55 -9.27 -2.73
C GLY A 70 9.21 -9.72 -3.30
N GLY A 71 8.25 -8.80 -3.44
CA GLY A 71 6.90 -9.09 -3.93
C GLY A 71 6.90 -9.76 -5.31
N ASN A 72 7.71 -9.34 -6.28
CA ASN A 72 7.78 -10.00 -7.59
C ASN A 72 8.28 -11.47 -7.50
N ARG A 73 9.06 -11.80 -6.47
CA ARG A 73 9.45 -13.18 -6.19
C ARG A 73 8.34 -13.95 -5.49
N THR A 74 7.78 -13.39 -4.43
CA THR A 74 6.89 -14.12 -3.52
C THR A 74 5.42 -14.10 -3.92
N GLY A 75 4.96 -13.11 -4.69
CA GLY A 75 3.55 -12.95 -5.05
C GLY A 75 2.72 -12.15 -4.05
N ARG A 76 3.31 -11.66 -2.92
CA ARG A 76 2.62 -10.84 -1.92
C ARG A 76 3.38 -9.53 -1.68
N MET A 77 2.65 -8.42 -1.53
CA MET A 77 3.23 -7.10 -1.27
C MET A 77 4.10 -7.10 -0.02
N PHE A 78 5.26 -6.44 -0.06
CA PHE A 78 6.21 -6.32 1.06
C PHE A 78 6.63 -7.66 1.70
N THR A 79 6.68 -8.74 0.92
CA THR A 79 6.99 -10.08 1.44
C THR A 79 8.35 -10.57 0.94
N GLY A 80 9.15 -11.11 1.86
CA GLY A 80 10.45 -11.71 1.56
C GLY A 80 11.54 -10.70 1.20
N ASP A 81 11.44 -9.48 1.68
CA ASP A 81 12.47 -8.44 1.57
C ASP A 81 12.56 -7.59 2.84
N ARG A 82 13.66 -6.84 2.97
CA ARG A 82 13.94 -6.02 4.14
C ARG A 82 12.89 -4.93 4.40
N SER A 83 12.25 -4.40 3.37
CA SER A 83 11.18 -3.41 3.54
C SER A 83 9.97 -4.04 4.23
N GLY A 84 9.67 -5.30 3.89
CA GLY A 84 8.64 -6.10 4.55
C GLY A 84 8.95 -6.36 6.02
N ASP A 85 10.20 -6.72 6.37
CA ASP A 85 10.62 -6.96 7.76
C ASP A 85 10.36 -5.72 8.65
N TRP A 86 10.61 -4.53 8.11
CA TRP A 86 10.34 -3.28 8.82
C TRP A 86 8.85 -2.99 8.93
N LEU A 87 8.13 -3.14 7.81
CA LEU A 87 6.71 -2.83 7.73
C LEU A 87 5.88 -3.73 8.64
N PHE A 88 6.03 -5.06 8.51
CA PHE A 88 5.19 -5.99 9.25
C PHE A 88 5.48 -6.00 10.74
N ARG A 89 6.74 -5.77 11.15
CA ARG A 89 7.04 -5.52 12.56
C ARG A 89 6.29 -4.31 13.10
N ALA A 90 6.29 -3.19 12.38
CA ALA A 90 5.60 -1.98 12.82
C ALA A 90 4.07 -2.14 12.82
N LEU A 91 3.51 -2.89 11.86
CA LEU A 91 2.08 -3.23 11.81
C LEU A 91 1.69 -4.15 12.98
N HIS A 92 2.49 -5.17 13.28
CA HIS A 92 2.26 -6.06 14.43
C HIS A 92 2.30 -5.28 15.76
N GLU A 93 3.30 -4.42 15.96
CA GLU A 93 3.40 -3.57 17.14
C GLU A 93 2.26 -2.55 17.27
N ALA A 94 1.56 -2.23 16.17
CA ALA A 94 0.38 -1.37 16.14
C ALA A 94 -0.94 -2.14 16.23
N GLY A 95 -0.92 -3.48 16.36
CA GLY A 95 -2.11 -4.34 16.41
C GLY A 95 -2.83 -4.52 15.06
N LEU A 96 -2.13 -4.27 13.94
CA LEU A 96 -2.68 -4.37 12.57
C LEU A 96 -2.23 -5.65 11.83
N ALA A 97 -1.36 -6.45 12.43
CA ALA A 97 -0.92 -7.75 11.92
C ALA A 97 -0.78 -8.76 13.05
N ASN A 98 -1.05 -10.04 12.80
CA ASN A 98 -0.95 -11.11 13.80
C ASN A 98 0.49 -11.54 14.10
N GLN A 99 1.44 -11.23 13.21
CA GLN A 99 2.87 -11.57 13.34
C GLN A 99 3.77 -10.47 12.77
N PRO A 100 5.04 -10.37 13.26
CA PRO A 100 5.97 -9.32 12.83
C PRO A 100 6.75 -9.66 11.55
N THR A 101 6.52 -10.82 10.95
CA THR A 101 7.29 -11.33 9.80
C THR A 101 6.40 -11.58 8.59
N SER A 102 6.99 -11.52 7.39
CA SER A 102 6.33 -11.82 6.12
C SER A 102 7.34 -12.43 5.15
N THR A 103 7.36 -13.75 5.07
CA THR A 103 8.38 -14.52 4.33
C THR A 103 7.85 -15.07 3.01
N HIS A 104 6.62 -15.61 2.99
CA HIS A 104 5.94 -16.16 1.81
C HIS A 104 4.40 -16.11 1.99
N PRO A 105 3.59 -16.28 0.92
CA PRO A 105 2.12 -16.14 1.00
C PRO A 105 1.43 -17.10 1.98
N GLY A 106 2.01 -18.29 2.22
CA GLY A 106 1.48 -19.30 3.14
C GLY A 106 2.05 -19.27 4.56
N ASP A 107 2.67 -18.17 5.00
CA ASP A 107 3.35 -18.06 6.31
C ASP A 107 2.42 -17.76 7.50
N GLY A 108 1.11 -17.77 7.28
CA GLY A 108 0.12 -17.49 8.33
C GLY A 108 -0.11 -16.01 8.63
N LEU A 109 0.58 -15.09 7.95
CA LEU A 109 0.39 -13.65 8.14
C LEU A 109 -1.04 -13.23 7.77
N GLN A 110 -1.69 -12.56 8.71
CA GLN A 110 -3.00 -11.93 8.53
C GLN A 110 -2.94 -10.47 8.97
N LEU A 111 -3.64 -9.61 8.24
CA LEU A 111 -3.84 -8.22 8.62
C LEU A 111 -5.25 -8.04 9.19
N THR A 112 -5.36 -7.32 10.29
CA THR A 112 -6.64 -6.98 10.93
C THR A 112 -6.87 -5.48 10.83
N GLY A 113 -7.96 -5.08 10.18
CA GLY A 113 -8.30 -3.67 9.98
C GLY A 113 -7.34 -2.90 9.05
N ALA A 114 -6.43 -3.58 8.37
CA ALA A 114 -5.45 -2.98 7.45
C ALA A 114 -5.45 -3.68 6.08
N TYR A 115 -5.21 -2.91 5.01
CA TYR A 115 -5.04 -3.39 3.66
C TYR A 115 -3.86 -2.69 2.99
N ILE A 116 -3.03 -3.44 2.27
CA ILE A 116 -1.83 -2.94 1.59
C ILE A 116 -2.05 -2.95 0.10
N THR A 117 -1.82 -1.80 -0.54
CA THR A 117 -1.81 -1.65 -1.99
C THR A 117 -0.58 -0.89 -2.46
N ALA A 118 -0.43 -0.72 -3.76
CA ALA A 118 0.64 0.05 -4.37
C ALA A 118 0.17 0.80 -5.62
N THR A 119 0.89 1.87 -5.97
CA THR A 119 0.65 2.66 -7.18
C THR A 119 0.84 1.81 -8.44
N LEU A 120 1.79 0.89 -8.42
CA LEU A 120 2.05 -0.08 -9.49
C LEU A 120 1.91 -1.51 -8.99
N ARG A 121 1.44 -2.39 -9.87
CA ARG A 121 1.29 -3.83 -9.58
C ARG A 121 2.48 -4.67 -10.03
N CYS A 122 3.42 -4.09 -10.74
CA CYS A 122 4.64 -4.74 -11.25
C CYS A 122 5.88 -4.02 -10.76
N ALA A 123 6.97 -4.75 -10.53
CA ALA A 123 8.27 -4.19 -10.18
C ALA A 123 8.83 -3.36 -11.35
N PRO A 124 9.12 -2.07 -11.18
CA PRO A 124 9.78 -1.27 -12.19
C PRO A 124 11.30 -1.42 -12.10
N PRO A 125 12.04 -1.34 -13.23
CA PRO A 125 13.51 -1.31 -13.22
C PRO A 125 14.04 -0.21 -12.30
N ALA A 126 15.01 -0.55 -11.44
CA ALA A 126 15.63 0.36 -10.47
C ALA A 126 14.63 1.10 -9.56
N ASN A 127 13.45 0.55 -9.32
CA ASN A 127 12.33 1.18 -8.59
C ASN A 127 11.89 2.54 -9.19
N LYS A 128 12.13 2.76 -10.49
CA LYS A 128 11.81 3.99 -11.21
C LYS A 128 10.67 3.75 -12.21
N PRO A 129 9.40 3.99 -11.83
CA PRO A 129 8.27 3.92 -12.76
C PRO A 129 8.30 5.08 -13.76
N ARG A 130 7.72 4.87 -14.92
CA ARG A 130 7.42 5.93 -15.89
C ARG A 130 6.02 6.49 -15.64
N PRO A 131 5.75 7.78 -15.91
CA PRO A 131 4.42 8.38 -15.76
C PRO A 131 3.31 7.56 -16.43
N VAL A 132 3.51 7.14 -17.68
CA VAL A 132 2.55 6.31 -18.44
C VAL A 132 2.23 4.96 -17.78
N GLU A 133 3.17 4.39 -17.04
CA GLU A 133 2.96 3.13 -16.31
C GLU A 133 2.08 3.35 -15.07
N MET A 134 2.29 4.48 -14.38
CA MET A 134 1.44 4.88 -13.26
C MET A 134 0.01 5.18 -13.72
N GLU A 135 -0.17 5.87 -14.84
CA GLU A 135 -1.47 6.14 -15.44
C GLU A 135 -2.20 4.84 -15.83
N ARG A 136 -1.51 3.93 -16.54
CA ARG A 136 -2.09 2.63 -16.95
C ARG A 136 -2.45 1.74 -15.76
N CYS A 137 -1.75 1.88 -14.62
CA CYS A 137 -1.98 1.09 -13.43
C CYS A 137 -3.00 1.73 -12.46
N GLN A 138 -3.24 3.04 -12.57
CA GLN A 138 -4.14 3.81 -11.70
C GLN A 138 -5.56 3.21 -11.58
N PRO A 139 -6.21 2.70 -12.65
CA PRO A 139 -7.55 2.12 -12.52
C PRO A 139 -7.67 1.06 -11.42
N TYR A 140 -6.63 0.25 -11.20
CA TYR A 140 -6.66 -0.75 -10.13
C TYR A 140 -6.69 -0.14 -8.72
N LEU A 141 -5.99 1.00 -8.53
CA LEU A 141 -6.06 1.71 -7.26
C LEU A 141 -7.44 2.35 -7.06
N LEU A 142 -8.05 2.91 -8.12
CA LEU A 142 -9.40 3.49 -8.06
C LEU A 142 -10.43 2.42 -7.69
N GLU A 143 -10.37 1.25 -8.31
CA GLU A 143 -11.28 0.14 -8.04
C GLU A 143 -11.10 -0.40 -6.61
N GLU A 144 -9.87 -0.50 -6.08
CA GLU A 144 -9.66 -0.86 -4.67
C GLU A 144 -10.22 0.17 -3.71
N LEU A 145 -10.02 1.48 -3.99
CA LEU A 145 -10.59 2.55 -3.15
C LEU A 145 -12.12 2.51 -3.14
N ALA A 146 -12.75 2.18 -4.27
CA ALA A 146 -14.20 2.03 -4.35
C ALA A 146 -14.71 0.82 -3.55
N LEU A 147 -13.96 -0.29 -3.51
CA LEU A 147 -14.32 -1.51 -2.78
C LEU A 147 -14.03 -1.43 -1.28
N LEU A 148 -13.02 -0.66 -0.87
CA LEU A 148 -12.59 -0.52 0.53
C LEU A 148 -13.38 0.59 1.25
N THR A 149 -14.69 0.44 1.34
CA THR A 149 -15.63 1.48 1.83
C THR A 149 -15.48 1.85 3.31
N LYS A 150 -14.72 1.07 4.10
CA LYS A 150 -14.52 1.30 5.54
C LYS A 150 -13.25 2.09 5.88
N VAL A 151 -12.45 2.46 4.88
CA VAL A 151 -11.19 3.19 5.09
C VAL A 151 -11.44 4.53 5.75
N ARG A 152 -10.70 4.80 6.84
CA ARG A 152 -10.70 6.05 7.60
C ARG A 152 -9.33 6.73 7.59
N VAL A 153 -8.29 5.92 7.44
CA VAL A 153 -6.91 6.40 7.43
C VAL A 153 -6.17 5.80 6.25
N VAL A 154 -5.45 6.62 5.52
CA VAL A 154 -4.55 6.19 4.46
C VAL A 154 -3.12 6.51 4.87
N VAL A 155 -2.24 5.51 4.91
CA VAL A 155 -0.80 5.67 5.16
C VAL A 155 -0.06 5.57 3.84
N ALA A 156 0.46 6.69 3.34
CA ALA A 156 1.29 6.73 2.14
C ALA A 156 2.76 6.42 2.48
N LEU A 157 3.27 5.32 1.96
CA LEU A 157 4.67 4.89 2.11
C LEU A 157 5.53 5.54 1.02
N GLY A 158 5.98 6.78 1.26
CA GLY A 158 6.74 7.61 0.33
C GLY A 158 5.88 8.58 -0.47
N LYS A 159 6.57 9.57 -1.08
CA LYS A 159 5.92 10.66 -1.83
C LYS A 159 5.07 10.15 -3.01
N ILE A 160 5.52 9.10 -3.70
CA ILE A 160 4.76 8.57 -4.86
C ILE A 160 3.41 8.00 -4.42
N GLY A 161 3.35 7.27 -3.29
CA GLY A 161 2.09 6.78 -2.72
C GLY A 161 1.16 7.91 -2.28
N TRP A 162 1.73 8.97 -1.67
CA TRP A 162 1.00 10.17 -1.29
C TRP A 162 0.36 10.87 -2.49
N ASP A 163 1.17 11.15 -3.50
CA ASP A 163 0.69 11.83 -4.72
C ASP A 163 -0.30 10.94 -5.50
N ALA A 164 -0.10 9.62 -5.51
CA ALA A 164 -1.00 8.69 -6.16
C ALA A 164 -2.38 8.66 -5.50
N TYR A 165 -2.45 8.67 -4.16
CA TYR A 165 -3.72 8.75 -3.44
C TYR A 165 -4.45 10.06 -3.72
N LEU A 166 -3.77 11.21 -3.63
CA LEU A 166 -4.38 12.51 -3.93
C LEU A 166 -4.87 12.61 -5.39
N ARG A 167 -4.13 12.03 -6.32
CA ARG A 167 -4.51 11.91 -7.73
C ARG A 167 -5.73 11.02 -7.92
N ALA A 168 -5.79 9.88 -7.23
CA ALA A 168 -6.92 8.96 -7.26
C ALA A 168 -8.20 9.63 -6.78
N ARG A 169 -8.16 10.37 -5.67
CA ARG A 169 -9.31 11.13 -5.18
C ARG A 169 -9.85 12.11 -6.22
N ARG A 170 -8.96 12.89 -6.86
CA ARG A 170 -9.38 13.83 -7.92
C ARG A 170 -10.00 13.12 -9.12
N ALA A 171 -9.42 11.99 -9.53
CA ALA A 171 -9.92 11.21 -10.66
C ALA A 171 -11.33 10.64 -10.42
N THR A 172 -11.71 10.42 -9.16
CA THR A 172 -13.07 9.98 -8.75
C THR A 172 -13.99 11.11 -8.33
N GLY A 173 -13.61 12.38 -8.55
CA GLY A 173 -14.40 13.56 -8.16
C GLY A 173 -14.40 13.84 -6.64
N GLN A 174 -13.64 13.09 -5.85
CA GLN A 174 -13.54 13.34 -4.41
C GLN A 174 -12.70 14.57 -4.13
N ALA A 175 -13.18 15.42 -3.23
CA ALA A 175 -12.48 16.64 -2.85
C ALA A 175 -11.13 16.38 -2.17
N VAL A 176 -10.18 17.27 -2.41
CA VAL A 176 -8.87 17.32 -1.76
C VAL A 176 -8.64 18.71 -1.18
N PRO A 177 -7.86 18.85 -0.07
CA PRO A 177 -7.57 20.15 0.52
C PRO A 177 -6.88 21.11 -0.45
N ARG A 178 -7.12 22.40 -0.29
CA ARG A 178 -6.42 23.50 -0.97
C ARG A 178 -5.83 24.45 0.09
N PRO A 179 -4.50 24.73 0.05
CA PRO A 179 -3.50 24.18 -0.88
C PRO A 179 -3.32 22.68 -0.68
N LEU A 180 -2.76 22.01 -1.70
CA LEU A 180 -2.47 20.57 -1.62
C LEU A 180 -1.52 20.27 -0.46
N PRO A 181 -1.82 19.25 0.36
CA PRO A 181 -0.96 18.88 1.46
C PRO A 181 0.40 18.35 0.95
N ARG A 182 1.48 18.81 1.55
CA ARG A 182 2.84 18.40 1.21
C ARG A 182 3.19 17.09 1.90
N PHE A 183 3.86 16.21 1.17
CA PHE A 183 4.39 14.97 1.73
C PHE A 183 5.52 15.24 2.72
N GLY A 184 5.51 14.55 3.84
CA GLY A 184 6.58 14.47 4.83
C GLY A 184 6.40 13.21 5.68
N HIS A 185 7.44 12.78 6.41
CA HIS A 185 7.27 11.76 7.45
C HIS A 185 6.41 12.34 8.58
N ALA A 186 5.44 11.54 9.05
CA ALA A 186 4.42 11.95 10.02
C ALA A 186 3.52 13.13 9.57
N ALA A 187 3.63 13.59 8.31
CA ALA A 187 2.71 14.58 7.77
C ALA A 187 1.28 14.04 7.84
N ARG A 188 0.34 14.91 8.24
CA ARG A 188 -1.07 14.60 8.38
C ARG A 188 -1.91 15.59 7.59
N ALA A 189 -2.88 15.07 6.83
CA ALA A 189 -3.87 15.89 6.13
C ALA A 189 -5.25 15.26 6.29
N SER A 190 -6.24 16.06 6.71
CA SER A 190 -7.64 15.64 6.76
C SER A 190 -8.28 15.90 5.41
N MET A 191 -8.90 14.88 4.81
CA MET A 191 -9.71 15.04 3.61
C MET A 191 -11.09 15.58 3.99
N PRO A 192 -11.80 16.29 3.06
CA PRO A 192 -13.11 16.87 3.36
C PRO A 192 -14.18 15.85 3.80
N ASP A 193 -14.06 14.59 3.41
CA ASP A 193 -14.93 13.49 3.84
C ASP A 193 -14.51 12.83 5.16
N GLY A 194 -13.55 13.41 5.88
CA GLY A 194 -13.07 12.91 7.17
C GLY A 194 -11.98 11.85 7.10
N VAL A 195 -11.62 11.34 5.92
CA VAL A 195 -10.46 10.43 5.78
C VAL A 195 -9.18 11.18 6.13
N VAL A 196 -8.30 10.55 6.90
CA VAL A 196 -6.99 11.12 7.27
C VAL A 196 -5.89 10.50 6.42
N LEU A 197 -5.12 11.32 5.73
CA LEU A 197 -3.90 10.90 5.01
C LEU A 197 -2.68 11.13 5.90
N LEU A 198 -1.91 10.09 6.14
CA LEU A 198 -0.64 10.10 6.87
C LEU A 198 0.52 9.81 5.94
N GLY A 199 1.62 10.54 6.07
CA GLY A 199 2.86 10.29 5.35
C GLY A 199 3.85 9.47 6.18
N SER A 200 4.49 8.50 5.56
CA SER A 200 5.67 7.84 6.13
C SER A 200 6.79 7.79 5.09
N PHE A 201 8.04 7.99 5.50
CA PHE A 201 9.15 7.59 4.66
C PHE A 201 9.03 6.09 4.35
N HIS A 202 9.37 5.71 3.12
CA HIS A 202 9.33 4.30 2.71
C HIS A 202 10.39 3.49 3.48
N PRO A 203 10.09 2.27 3.99
CA PRO A 203 11.05 1.44 4.72
C PRO A 203 12.08 0.76 3.78
N SER A 204 12.55 1.50 2.77
CA SER A 204 13.61 1.05 1.87
C SER A 204 14.96 0.98 2.57
N GLN A 205 15.86 0.14 2.05
CA GLN A 205 17.24 0.06 2.56
C GLN A 205 17.91 1.42 2.61
N GLN A 206 17.71 2.25 1.57
CA GLN A 206 18.26 3.62 1.54
C GLN A 206 17.83 4.44 2.77
N ASN A 207 16.55 4.44 3.14
CA ASN A 207 16.08 5.24 4.28
C ASN A 207 16.44 4.61 5.62
N THR A 208 16.49 3.28 5.71
CA THR A 208 16.77 2.58 6.97
C THR A 208 18.26 2.52 7.29
N PHE A 209 19.14 2.39 6.28
CA PHE A 209 20.60 2.37 6.50
C PHE A 209 21.16 3.77 6.78
N THR A 210 20.55 4.81 6.22
CA THR A 210 20.97 6.20 6.47
C THR A 210 20.37 6.80 7.75
N GLY A 211 19.56 6.04 8.49
CA GLY A 211 18.88 6.53 9.69
C GLY A 211 17.74 7.53 9.40
N LYS A 212 17.44 7.83 8.11
CA LYS A 212 16.33 8.71 7.73
C LYS A 212 14.98 8.18 8.20
N LEU A 213 14.83 6.86 8.28
CA LEU A 213 13.70 6.18 8.90
C LEU A 213 14.22 5.23 9.97
N THR A 214 13.76 5.40 11.20
CA THR A 214 14.04 4.49 12.31
C THR A 214 12.82 3.63 12.64
N ARG A 215 13.02 2.53 13.39
CA ARG A 215 11.91 1.67 13.82
C ARG A 215 10.87 2.41 14.68
N PRO A 216 11.27 3.21 15.69
CA PRO A 216 10.31 4.01 16.45
C PRO A 216 9.50 4.98 15.61
N MET A 217 10.13 5.63 14.61
CA MET A 217 9.44 6.53 13.69
C MET A 217 8.35 5.81 12.90
N LEU A 218 8.66 4.63 12.31
CA LEU A 218 7.70 3.87 11.53
C LEU A 218 6.56 3.33 12.41
N LYS A 219 6.88 2.79 13.59
CA LYS A 219 5.90 2.35 14.59
C LYS A 219 4.94 3.47 14.98
N ALA A 220 5.45 4.67 15.26
CA ALA A 220 4.62 5.81 15.67
C ALA A 220 3.55 6.17 14.62
N VAL A 221 3.88 6.11 13.33
CA VAL A 221 2.91 6.33 12.25
C VAL A 221 1.78 5.31 12.28
N PHE A 222 2.09 4.01 12.46
CA PHE A 222 1.04 2.96 12.47
C PHE A 222 0.23 2.94 13.76
N VAL A 223 0.84 3.23 14.91
CA VAL A 223 0.10 3.42 16.17
C VAL A 223 -0.87 4.59 16.04
N LEU A 224 -0.44 5.71 15.45
CA LEU A 224 -1.32 6.84 15.17
C LEU A 224 -2.44 6.45 14.19
N ALA A 225 -2.12 5.75 13.11
CA ALA A 225 -3.10 5.29 12.13
C ALA A 225 -4.17 4.38 12.76
N SER A 226 -3.76 3.41 13.59
CA SER A 226 -4.66 2.51 14.32
C SER A 226 -5.59 3.30 15.26
N ARG A 227 -5.05 4.24 16.04
CA ARG A 227 -5.84 5.09 16.94
C ARG A 227 -6.84 5.98 16.20
N LEU A 228 -6.46 6.58 15.09
CA LEU A 228 -7.36 7.42 14.29
C LEU A 228 -8.47 6.59 13.63
N ALA A 229 -8.16 5.38 13.18
CA ALA A 229 -9.13 4.47 12.58
C ALA A 229 -10.21 3.99 13.56
N THR A 230 -9.90 3.95 14.87
CA THR A 230 -10.85 3.54 15.93
C THR A 230 -11.69 4.69 16.48
N ARG A 231 -11.18 5.92 16.48
CA ARG A 231 -11.84 7.10 17.09
C ARG A 231 -13.08 7.61 16.34
N SER A 232 -13.23 7.36 15.06
CA SER A 232 -14.29 7.96 14.24
C SER A 232 -15.70 7.37 14.47
N GLY A 233 -15.94 6.68 15.59
CA GLY A 233 -17.24 6.14 15.99
C GLY A 233 -17.88 6.83 17.23
N ARG A 234 -17.22 7.81 17.87
CA ARG A 234 -17.69 8.37 19.16
C ARG A 234 -18.09 9.85 19.16
N ASP A 235 -18.00 10.56 18.03
CA ASP A 235 -18.23 12.03 18.02
C ASP A 235 -19.63 12.43 17.56
N GLY A 236 -20.58 11.49 17.49
CA GLY A 236 -21.99 11.75 17.11
C GLY A 236 -22.98 11.91 18.27
N SER A 237 -22.56 11.88 19.54
CA SER A 237 -23.50 11.92 20.69
C SER A 237 -23.09 12.83 21.85
N ARG A 238 -22.62 14.03 21.58
CA ARG A 238 -22.66 15.07 22.61
C ARG A 238 -23.88 15.95 22.31
N GLY A 239 -24.98 15.57 22.93
CA GLY A 239 -26.21 16.31 22.97
C GLY A 239 -25.99 17.75 23.45
N ARG A 240 -26.66 18.66 22.77
CA ARG A 240 -26.86 20.05 23.13
C ARG A 240 -27.51 20.09 24.53
N PRO A 241 -27.02 20.87 25.49
CA PRO A 241 -27.74 21.04 26.75
C PRO A 241 -29.08 21.73 26.52
N PRO A 242 -30.13 21.41 27.27
CA PRO A 242 -31.42 22.09 27.17
C PRO A 242 -31.28 23.52 27.71
N ARG A 243 -31.99 24.47 27.05
CA ARG A 243 -32.19 25.84 27.54
C ARG A 243 -33.18 25.84 28.67
#